data_32898e83617fe6815386905dc9b776ed
#
_entry.id   32898e83617fe6815386905dc9b776ed
#
_cell.length_a   1.000
_cell.length_b   1.000
_cell.length_c   1.000
_cell.angle_alpha   90.00
_cell.angle_beta   90.00
_cell.angle_gamma   90.00
#
_symmetry.space_group_name_H-M   'P 1'
#
loop_
_entity.id
_entity.type
_entity.pdbx_description
1 polymer ?
#
loop_
_entity_poly.entity_id
_entity_poly.type
_entity_poly.pdbx_seq_one_letter_code
_entity_poly.pdbx_strand_id
1 'polypeptide(L)'
;MKLEVLLLRHGQTQGNLEKRYIGKTDEPLLLDDMESMRKISALQKRLEQEGIAGSQKLFVSPVLRCRQTAELLFPGQEQVVIDKLREMDFGRFEAKNYMELSADPAYQAWIDSDGRLPFPEGEDRECFIKRTMEGFRQMTEQAWRENCGQIAAVVHGGSIMAILSCLMQDDYFAYQVPNLAGYAFQYEGAGKIQAVRRIEP
;
A
#
# COMPACT_ATOMS: atom_id res chain seq x y z
N MET A 1 -22.19 -5.66 -8.95
CA MET A 1 -22.32 -4.60 -7.93
C MET A 1 -21.06 -3.75 -8.03
N LYS A 2 -21.18 -2.43 -8.06
CA LYS A 2 -20.02 -1.52 -8.09
C LYS A 2 -19.55 -1.29 -6.64
N LEU A 3 -18.24 -1.37 -6.44
CA LEU A 3 -17.59 -1.13 -5.16
C LEU A 3 -16.61 0.02 -5.34
N GLU A 4 -16.76 1.11 -4.59
CA GLU A 4 -15.75 2.17 -4.52
C GLU A 4 -14.62 1.70 -3.61
N VAL A 5 -13.40 1.68 -4.12
CA VAL A 5 -12.20 1.20 -3.41
C VAL A 5 -11.19 2.32 -3.31
N LEU A 6 -10.73 2.61 -2.09
CA LEU A 6 -9.58 3.45 -1.83
C LEU A 6 -8.41 2.58 -1.38
N LEU A 7 -7.28 2.68 -2.07
CA LEU A 7 -5.99 2.13 -1.63
C LEU A 7 -5.08 3.29 -1.23
N LEU A 8 -4.64 3.33 0.02
CA LEU A 8 -3.72 4.36 0.54
C LEU A 8 -2.42 3.73 1.02
N ARG A 9 -1.30 4.37 0.66
CA ARG A 9 0.00 4.06 1.25
C ARG A 9 0.08 4.66 2.65
N HIS A 10 0.60 3.88 3.61
CA HIS A 10 0.85 4.34 4.98
C HIS A 10 1.66 5.63 5.04
N GLY A 11 1.63 6.32 6.18
CA GLY A 11 2.42 7.51 6.47
C GLY A 11 3.92 7.24 6.53
N GLN A 12 4.71 8.31 6.64
CA GLN A 12 6.16 8.21 6.62
C GLN A 12 6.72 7.54 7.89
N THR A 13 7.75 6.72 7.72
CA THR A 13 8.52 6.08 8.78
C THR A 13 9.97 6.51 8.71
N GLN A 14 10.79 6.20 9.73
CA GLN A 14 12.22 6.50 9.73
C GLN A 14 12.91 5.81 8.53
N GLY A 15 12.62 4.56 8.29
CA GLY A 15 13.20 3.83 7.16
C GLY A 15 12.83 4.45 5.81
N ASN A 16 11.62 5.00 5.64
CA ASN A 16 11.25 5.73 4.44
C ASN A 16 12.07 7.02 4.26
N LEU A 17 12.29 7.78 5.33
CA LEU A 17 13.12 8.98 5.32
C LEU A 17 14.55 8.65 4.90
N GLU A 18 15.10 7.54 5.41
CA GLU A 18 16.44 7.06 5.11
C GLU A 18 16.53 6.27 3.78
N LYS A 19 15.41 6.16 3.03
CA LYS A 19 15.31 5.41 1.77
C LYS A 19 15.71 3.95 1.89
N ARG A 20 15.34 3.31 3.02
CA ARG A 20 15.59 1.89 3.29
C ARG A 20 14.50 1.00 2.68
N TYR A 21 14.87 -0.20 2.34
CA TYR A 21 13.92 -1.26 2.02
C TYR A 21 13.25 -1.74 3.31
N ILE A 22 11.99 -1.39 3.50
CA ILE A 22 11.22 -1.71 4.73
C ILE A 22 10.00 -2.54 4.34
N GLY A 23 10.13 -3.83 4.42
CA GLY A 23 9.06 -4.79 4.14
C GLY A 23 8.44 -5.34 5.43
N LYS A 24 9.10 -6.37 5.98
CA LYS A 24 8.66 -7.05 7.22
C LYS A 24 9.06 -6.34 8.51
N THR A 25 10.01 -5.42 8.45
CA THR A 25 10.38 -4.60 9.62
C THR A 25 9.19 -3.81 10.11
N ASP A 26 8.84 -3.98 11.38
CA ASP A 26 7.67 -3.34 11.97
C ASP A 26 8.09 -2.07 12.73
N GLU A 27 8.15 -0.97 12.02
CA GLU A 27 8.50 0.35 12.55
C GLU A 27 7.28 1.28 12.63
N PRO A 28 7.25 2.20 13.60
CA PRO A 28 6.16 3.16 13.76
C PRO A 28 6.24 4.30 12.75
N LEU A 29 5.14 5.05 12.65
CA LEU A 29 5.10 6.32 11.93
C LEU A 29 6.00 7.37 12.59
N LEU A 30 6.57 8.24 11.76
CA LEU A 30 7.17 9.51 12.21
C LEU A 30 6.04 10.53 12.41
N LEU A 31 5.72 10.81 13.67
CA LEU A 31 4.65 11.75 14.04
C LEU A 31 5.18 13.03 14.70
N ASP A 32 6.47 13.09 14.99
CA ASP A 32 7.09 14.18 15.75
C ASP A 32 7.38 15.41 14.88
N ASP A 33 7.16 15.34 13.55
CA ASP A 33 7.36 16.47 12.67
C ASP A 33 6.05 17.12 12.22
N MET A 34 6.08 18.46 12.18
CA MET A 34 4.93 19.29 11.78
C MET A 34 4.46 19.02 10.35
N GLU A 35 5.35 18.58 9.47
CA GLU A 35 5.02 18.32 8.07
C GLU A 35 4.16 17.05 7.91
N SER A 36 4.53 15.98 8.61
CA SER A 36 3.74 14.74 8.65
C SER A 36 2.32 15.00 9.15
N MET A 37 2.17 15.77 10.23
CA MET A 37 0.85 16.13 10.79
C MET A 37 0.03 16.98 9.83
N ARG A 38 0.65 17.93 9.11
CA ARG A 38 -0.02 18.73 8.08
C ARG A 38 -0.52 17.87 6.93
N LYS A 39 0.30 16.94 6.44
CA LYS A 39 -0.08 16.00 5.37
C LYS A 39 -1.24 15.11 5.79
N ILE A 40 -1.23 14.59 7.01
CA ILE A 40 -2.34 13.79 7.56
C ILE A 40 -3.63 14.61 7.57
N SER A 41 -3.58 15.85 8.11
CA SER A 41 -4.75 16.72 8.18
C SER A 41 -5.25 17.14 6.78
N ALA A 42 -4.34 17.36 5.83
CA ALA A 42 -4.70 17.67 4.46
C ALA A 42 -5.39 16.47 3.77
N LEU A 43 -4.84 15.26 3.98
CA LEU A 43 -5.44 14.04 3.45
C LEU A 43 -6.82 13.75 4.07
N GLN A 44 -7.01 13.96 5.39
CA GLN A 44 -8.32 13.83 6.03
C GLN A 44 -9.37 14.73 5.34
N LYS A 45 -9.04 16.01 5.15
CA LYS A 45 -9.92 16.95 4.42
C LYS A 45 -10.19 16.50 2.99
N ARG A 46 -9.18 15.98 2.31
CA ARG A 46 -9.34 15.46 0.95
C ARG A 46 -10.29 14.27 0.91
N LEU A 47 -10.16 13.32 1.83
CA LEU A 47 -11.05 12.15 1.94
C LEU A 47 -12.49 12.55 2.24
N GLU A 48 -12.71 13.59 3.07
CA GLU A 48 -14.03 14.17 3.31
C GLU A 48 -14.64 14.77 2.04
N GLN A 49 -13.86 15.56 1.30
CA GLN A 49 -14.28 16.18 0.03
C GLN A 49 -14.64 15.16 -1.05
N GLU A 50 -13.91 14.04 -1.09
CA GLU A 50 -14.17 12.92 -2.01
C GLU A 50 -15.34 12.03 -1.54
N GLY A 51 -15.87 12.26 -0.35
CA GLY A 51 -16.93 11.42 0.24
C GLY A 51 -16.43 10.01 0.64
N ILE A 52 -15.13 9.86 0.89
CA ILE A 52 -14.49 8.56 1.19
C ILE A 52 -14.20 8.41 2.69
N ALA A 53 -14.18 9.50 3.44
CA ALA A 53 -13.92 9.48 4.90
C ALA A 53 -14.90 8.56 5.67
N GLY A 54 -16.12 8.36 5.16
CA GLY A 54 -17.14 7.47 5.70
C GLY A 54 -17.16 6.07 5.09
N SER A 55 -16.03 5.55 4.61
CA SER A 55 -15.95 4.18 4.06
C SER A 55 -16.59 3.18 5.01
N GLN A 56 -17.44 2.29 4.47
CA GLN A 56 -18.24 1.37 5.29
C GLN A 56 -17.39 0.27 5.94
N LYS A 57 -16.19 0.03 5.37
CA LYS A 57 -15.24 -0.93 5.92
C LYS A 57 -13.81 -0.48 5.66
N LEU A 58 -12.96 -0.64 6.68
CA LEU A 58 -11.56 -0.30 6.65
C LEU A 58 -10.70 -1.55 6.75
N PHE A 59 -9.91 -1.81 5.73
CA PHE A 59 -8.95 -2.90 5.70
C PHE A 59 -7.53 -2.38 5.93
N VAL A 60 -6.68 -3.20 6.54
CA VAL A 60 -5.31 -2.79 6.84
C VAL A 60 -4.32 -3.94 6.61
N SER A 61 -3.11 -3.60 6.18
CA SER A 61 -1.95 -4.47 6.32
C SER A 61 -1.66 -4.70 7.82
N PRO A 62 -1.15 -5.90 8.23
CA PRO A 62 -0.93 -6.22 9.64
C PRO A 62 0.11 -5.35 10.34
N VAL A 63 1.03 -4.71 9.60
CA VAL A 63 2.17 -3.97 10.18
C VAL A 63 1.76 -2.65 10.81
N LEU A 64 2.50 -2.25 11.84
CA LEU A 64 2.19 -1.13 12.73
C LEU A 64 1.96 0.18 11.97
N ARG A 65 2.82 0.57 11.03
CA ARG A 65 2.71 1.80 10.25
C ARG A 65 1.38 1.93 9.49
N CYS A 66 0.85 0.81 8.98
CA CYS A 66 -0.46 0.83 8.31
C CYS A 66 -1.60 0.98 9.30
N ARG A 67 -1.54 0.30 10.44
CA ARG A 67 -2.55 0.37 11.50
C ARG A 67 -2.60 1.76 12.14
N GLN A 68 -1.44 2.37 12.40
CA GLN A 68 -1.36 3.74 12.91
C GLN A 68 -1.88 4.77 11.90
N THR A 69 -1.56 4.60 10.61
CA THR A 69 -2.10 5.47 9.56
C THR A 69 -3.62 5.35 9.48
N ALA A 70 -4.14 4.14 9.56
CA ALA A 70 -5.59 3.88 9.54
C ALA A 70 -6.29 4.55 10.73
N GLU A 71 -5.73 4.46 11.93
CA GLU A 71 -6.29 5.12 13.12
C GLU A 71 -6.32 6.64 13.00
N LEU A 72 -5.27 7.22 12.41
CA LEU A 72 -5.20 8.68 12.20
C LEU A 72 -6.20 9.16 11.13
N LEU A 73 -6.36 8.42 10.03
CA LEU A 73 -7.21 8.86 8.92
C LEU A 73 -8.69 8.49 9.10
N PHE A 74 -8.98 7.42 9.85
CA PHE A 74 -10.32 6.87 10.08
C PHE A 74 -10.52 6.57 11.57
N PRO A 75 -10.49 7.61 12.43
CA PRO A 75 -10.49 7.43 13.89
C PRO A 75 -11.74 6.69 14.37
N GLY A 76 -11.52 5.69 15.24
CA GLY A 76 -12.56 4.87 15.83
C GLY A 76 -13.23 3.86 14.87
N GLN A 77 -12.78 3.76 13.62
CA GLN A 77 -13.29 2.76 12.68
C GLN A 77 -12.61 1.41 12.93
N GLU A 78 -13.40 0.33 12.95
CA GLU A 78 -12.86 -1.03 13.08
C GLU A 78 -11.95 -1.38 11.92
N GLN A 79 -10.74 -1.83 12.23
CA GLN A 79 -9.72 -2.23 11.28
C GLN A 79 -9.76 -3.74 11.02
N VAL A 80 -10.08 -4.14 9.80
CA VAL A 80 -10.02 -5.54 9.36
C VAL A 80 -8.63 -5.84 8.81
N VAL A 81 -7.87 -6.65 9.53
CA VAL A 81 -6.50 -7.01 9.12
C VAL A 81 -6.53 -8.06 8.01
N ILE A 82 -5.83 -7.78 6.92
CA ILE A 82 -5.62 -8.71 5.80
C ILE A 82 -4.12 -9.03 5.69
N ASP A 83 -3.73 -10.18 6.15
CA ASP A 83 -2.32 -10.62 6.24
C ASP A 83 -1.61 -10.61 4.87
N LYS A 84 -2.36 -10.96 3.82
CA LYS A 84 -1.86 -10.98 2.43
C LYS A 84 -1.56 -9.59 1.84
N LEU A 85 -1.95 -8.51 2.51
CA LEU A 85 -1.66 -7.13 2.08
C LEU A 85 -0.37 -6.56 2.69
N ARG A 86 0.44 -7.36 3.41
CA ARG A 86 1.75 -6.91 3.88
C ARG A 86 2.70 -6.58 2.72
N GLU A 87 3.71 -5.74 3.00
CA GLU A 87 4.72 -5.37 2.00
C GLU A 87 5.57 -6.58 1.57
N MET A 88 6.28 -6.44 0.49
CA MET A 88 7.24 -7.42 -0.01
C MET A 88 8.33 -7.71 1.04
N ASP A 89 8.71 -8.98 1.18
CA ASP A 89 9.89 -9.36 1.97
C ASP A 89 11.15 -9.06 1.16
N PHE A 90 11.89 -8.06 1.57
CA PHE A 90 13.12 -7.64 0.90
C PHE A 90 14.35 -8.50 1.27
N GLY A 91 14.16 -9.55 2.08
CA GLY A 91 15.21 -10.52 2.41
C GLY A 91 16.49 -9.85 2.93
N ARG A 92 17.63 -10.12 2.29
CA ARG A 92 18.93 -9.55 2.66
C ARG A 92 19.04 -8.03 2.49
N PHE A 93 18.12 -7.41 1.71
CA PHE A 93 18.12 -5.96 1.53
C PHE A 93 17.30 -5.24 2.61
N GLU A 94 16.57 -5.98 3.43
CA GLU A 94 15.74 -5.43 4.50
C GLU A 94 16.56 -4.50 5.42
N ALA A 95 15.97 -3.36 5.77
CA ALA A 95 16.53 -2.30 6.61
C ALA A 95 17.82 -1.64 6.07
N LYS A 96 18.19 -1.85 4.81
CA LYS A 96 19.33 -1.22 4.14
C LYS A 96 18.87 -0.25 3.07
N ASN A 97 19.67 0.78 2.80
CA ASN A 97 19.45 1.68 1.68
C ASN A 97 20.41 1.39 0.51
N TYR A 98 20.20 2.10 -0.60
CA TYR A 98 20.99 1.89 -1.82
C TYR A 98 22.48 2.18 -1.65
N MET A 99 22.89 3.06 -0.73
CA MET A 99 24.29 3.35 -0.45
C MET A 99 24.97 2.17 0.25
N GLU A 100 24.29 1.59 1.25
CA GLU A 100 24.78 0.42 1.99
C GLU A 100 24.83 -0.84 1.12
N LEU A 101 23.97 -0.91 0.10
CA LEU A 101 23.89 -2.03 -0.85
C LEU A 101 24.76 -1.85 -2.10
N SER A 102 25.34 -0.68 -2.31
CA SER A 102 26.03 -0.33 -3.57
C SER A 102 27.18 -1.26 -3.95
N ALA A 103 27.86 -1.86 -2.98
CA ALA A 103 28.94 -2.81 -3.19
C ALA A 103 28.48 -4.29 -3.16
N ASP A 104 27.20 -4.58 -2.94
CA ASP A 104 26.68 -5.95 -2.92
C ASP A 104 26.42 -6.44 -4.37
N PRO A 105 27.12 -7.49 -4.85
CA PRO A 105 26.90 -8.01 -6.20
C PRO A 105 25.47 -8.46 -6.47
N ALA A 106 24.75 -8.96 -5.45
CA ALA A 106 23.37 -9.37 -5.60
C ALA A 106 22.45 -8.16 -5.81
N TYR A 107 22.76 -7.02 -5.18
CA TYR A 107 22.03 -5.77 -5.40
C TYR A 107 22.27 -5.22 -6.81
N GLN A 108 23.51 -5.25 -7.31
CA GLN A 108 23.81 -4.85 -8.69
C GLN A 108 23.07 -5.73 -9.69
N ALA A 109 23.11 -7.05 -9.53
CA ALA A 109 22.37 -7.97 -10.38
C ALA A 109 20.85 -7.71 -10.35
N TRP A 110 20.32 -7.37 -9.16
CA TRP A 110 18.90 -7.02 -9.01
C TRP A 110 18.55 -5.73 -9.77
N ILE A 111 19.39 -4.69 -9.67
CA ILE A 111 19.22 -3.43 -10.43
C ILE A 111 19.31 -3.70 -11.94
N ASP A 112 20.32 -4.42 -12.41
CA ASP A 112 20.54 -4.74 -13.84
C ASP A 112 19.38 -5.56 -14.44
N SER A 113 18.63 -6.25 -13.61
CA SER A 113 17.42 -6.98 -13.99
C SER A 113 16.14 -6.12 -14.02
N ASP A 114 16.22 -4.82 -13.80
CA ASP A 114 15.06 -3.95 -13.56
C ASP A 114 14.17 -4.46 -12.40
N GLY A 115 14.81 -5.00 -11.34
CA GLY A 115 14.15 -5.58 -10.18
C GLY A 115 13.29 -6.82 -10.51
N ARG A 116 13.64 -7.59 -11.55
CA ARG A 116 12.94 -8.84 -11.92
C ARG A 116 13.47 -10.04 -11.16
N LEU A 117 14.71 -10.01 -10.74
CA LEU A 117 15.27 -11.07 -9.91
C LEU A 117 14.61 -11.05 -8.52
N PRO A 118 14.47 -12.22 -7.86
CA PRO A 118 14.00 -12.29 -6.49
C PRO A 118 14.97 -11.56 -5.56
N PHE A 119 14.43 -11.03 -4.45
CA PHE A 119 15.28 -10.54 -3.37
C PHE A 119 16.00 -11.75 -2.72
N PRO A 120 17.33 -11.68 -2.53
CA PRO A 120 18.05 -12.76 -1.88
C PRO A 120 17.46 -13.06 -0.49
N GLU A 121 17.07 -14.31 -0.25
CA GLU A 121 16.38 -14.75 1.00
C GLU A 121 15.04 -14.05 1.25
N GLY A 122 14.46 -13.43 0.22
CA GLY A 122 13.20 -12.70 0.29
C GLY A 122 12.17 -13.21 -0.71
N GLU A 123 11.24 -12.36 -1.05
CA GLU A 123 10.12 -12.67 -1.94
C GLU A 123 10.46 -12.30 -3.40
N ASP A 124 10.02 -13.07 -4.37
CA ASP A 124 10.02 -12.66 -5.77
C ASP A 124 8.77 -11.83 -6.09
N ARG A 125 8.86 -11.04 -7.17
CA ARG A 125 7.80 -10.12 -7.59
C ARG A 125 6.50 -10.85 -7.95
N GLU A 126 6.56 -12.01 -8.59
CA GLU A 126 5.38 -12.75 -9.03
C GLU A 126 4.63 -13.32 -7.83
N CYS A 127 5.34 -13.91 -6.87
CA CYS A 127 4.77 -14.40 -5.61
C CYS A 127 4.13 -13.26 -4.81
N PHE A 128 4.82 -12.12 -4.73
CA PHE A 128 4.28 -10.92 -4.07
C PHE A 128 2.98 -10.44 -4.73
N ILE A 129 2.98 -10.27 -6.05
CA ILE A 129 1.79 -9.85 -6.82
C ILE A 129 0.65 -10.83 -6.59
N LYS A 130 0.91 -12.13 -6.74
CA LYS A 130 -0.12 -13.18 -6.54
C LYS A 130 -0.73 -13.10 -5.14
N ARG A 131 0.13 -13.05 -4.10
CA ARG A 131 -0.32 -12.96 -2.71
C ARG A 131 -1.14 -11.68 -2.46
N THR A 132 -0.68 -10.55 -2.97
CA THR A 132 -1.35 -9.25 -2.80
C THR A 132 -2.70 -9.24 -3.50
N MET A 133 -2.81 -9.80 -4.72
CA MET A 133 -4.08 -9.95 -5.43
C MET A 133 -5.06 -10.91 -4.72
N GLU A 134 -4.57 -11.95 -4.06
CA GLU A 134 -5.41 -12.78 -3.19
C GLU A 134 -5.94 -11.99 -1.99
N GLY A 135 -5.11 -11.12 -1.39
CA GLY A 135 -5.53 -10.19 -0.33
C GLY A 135 -6.59 -9.18 -0.81
N PHE A 136 -6.38 -8.61 -1.99
CA PHE A 136 -7.36 -7.72 -2.62
C PHE A 136 -8.69 -8.42 -2.89
N ARG A 137 -8.66 -9.65 -3.39
CA ARG A 137 -9.87 -10.45 -3.59
C ARG A 137 -10.59 -10.75 -2.28
N GLN A 138 -9.86 -11.16 -1.24
CA GLN A 138 -10.43 -11.40 0.08
C GLN A 138 -11.16 -10.16 0.62
N MET A 139 -10.54 -8.99 0.51
CA MET A 139 -11.11 -7.71 0.92
C MET A 139 -12.41 -7.38 0.15
N THR A 140 -12.39 -7.48 -1.17
CA THR A 140 -13.53 -7.14 -2.03
C THR A 140 -14.68 -8.14 -1.90
N GLU A 141 -14.39 -9.43 -1.78
CA GLU A 141 -15.40 -10.47 -1.53
C GLU A 141 -16.07 -10.29 -0.16
N GLN A 142 -15.30 -9.91 0.87
CA GLN A 142 -15.87 -9.61 2.17
C GLN A 142 -16.79 -8.40 2.11
N ALA A 143 -16.34 -7.31 1.43
CA ALA A 143 -17.16 -6.12 1.25
C ALA A 143 -18.49 -6.43 0.53
N TRP A 144 -18.45 -7.25 -0.50
CA TRP A 144 -19.68 -7.64 -1.22
C TRP A 144 -20.62 -8.50 -0.39
N ARG A 145 -20.10 -9.45 0.40
CA ARG A 145 -20.93 -10.27 1.31
C ARG A 145 -21.64 -9.43 2.37
N GLU A 146 -21.01 -8.33 2.76
CA GLU A 146 -21.55 -7.40 3.77
C GLU A 146 -22.32 -6.23 3.14
N ASN A 147 -22.54 -6.26 1.81
CA ASN A 147 -23.24 -5.22 1.04
C ASN A 147 -22.60 -3.82 1.17
N CYS A 148 -21.30 -3.74 1.35
CA CYS A 148 -20.58 -2.47 1.33
C CYS A 148 -20.54 -1.88 -0.09
N GLY A 149 -20.86 -0.61 -0.25
CA GLY A 149 -20.71 0.15 -1.48
C GLY A 149 -19.36 0.85 -1.59
N GLN A 150 -18.69 1.07 -0.45
CA GLN A 150 -17.41 1.78 -0.37
C GLN A 150 -16.51 1.21 0.71
N ILE A 151 -15.22 1.03 0.38
CA ILE A 151 -14.20 0.52 1.30
C ILE A 151 -12.90 1.31 1.16
N ALA A 152 -12.13 1.33 2.24
CA ALA A 152 -10.76 1.84 2.24
C ALA A 152 -9.78 0.74 2.68
N ALA A 153 -8.55 0.81 2.17
CA ALA A 153 -7.46 -0.04 2.63
C ALA A 153 -6.19 0.77 2.81
N VAL A 154 -5.55 0.65 3.97
CA VAL A 154 -4.24 1.23 4.24
C VAL A 154 -3.19 0.14 4.08
N VAL A 155 -2.34 0.31 3.07
CA VAL A 155 -1.39 -0.67 2.58
C VAL A 155 -0.02 -0.04 2.29
N HIS A 156 0.74 -0.62 1.38
CA HIS A 156 2.10 -0.22 1.02
C HIS A 156 2.21 0.21 -0.44
N GLY A 157 3.32 0.85 -0.79
CA GLY A 157 3.60 1.23 -2.17
C GLY A 157 3.63 0.03 -3.11
N GLY A 158 4.33 -1.04 -2.73
CA GLY A 158 4.38 -2.28 -3.50
C GLY A 158 3.00 -2.92 -3.68
N SER A 159 2.17 -2.94 -2.61
CA SER A 159 0.81 -3.48 -2.68
C SER A 159 -0.08 -2.70 -3.67
N ILE A 160 0.02 -1.36 -3.69
CA ILE A 160 -0.73 -0.52 -4.64
C ILE A 160 -0.28 -0.80 -6.07
N MET A 161 1.05 -0.83 -6.31
CA MET A 161 1.62 -1.17 -7.62
C MET A 161 1.15 -2.56 -8.09
N ALA A 162 1.21 -3.57 -7.23
CA ALA A 162 0.79 -4.93 -7.55
C ALA A 162 -0.70 -5.01 -7.94
N ILE A 163 -1.58 -4.36 -7.18
CA ILE A 163 -3.02 -4.39 -7.44
C ILE A 163 -3.34 -3.66 -8.74
N LEU A 164 -2.88 -2.41 -8.89
CA LEU A 164 -3.26 -1.58 -10.03
C LEU A 164 -2.62 -2.04 -11.34
N SER A 165 -1.35 -2.48 -11.35
CA SER A 165 -0.74 -3.03 -12.56
C SER A 165 -1.47 -4.26 -13.07
N CYS A 166 -1.94 -5.15 -12.18
CA CYS A 166 -2.76 -6.30 -12.56
C CYS A 166 -4.13 -5.90 -13.10
N LEU A 167 -4.82 -4.97 -12.45
CA LEU A 167 -6.18 -4.56 -12.84
C LEU A 167 -6.19 -3.73 -14.12
N MET A 168 -5.16 -2.91 -14.35
CA MET A 168 -5.01 -2.06 -15.53
C MET A 168 -4.25 -2.74 -16.67
N GLN A 169 -3.61 -3.89 -16.42
CA GLN A 169 -2.73 -4.59 -17.36
C GLN A 169 -1.59 -3.69 -17.85
N ASP A 170 -0.93 -2.99 -16.93
CA ASP A 170 0.08 -1.97 -17.19
C ASP A 170 1.40 -2.29 -16.45
N ASP A 171 2.43 -1.49 -16.68
CA ASP A 171 3.72 -1.64 -16.01
C ASP A 171 3.60 -1.58 -14.49
N TYR A 172 4.35 -2.45 -13.80
CA TYR A 172 4.32 -2.56 -12.35
C TYR A 172 4.64 -1.23 -11.65
N PHE A 173 5.57 -0.44 -12.17
CA PHE A 173 6.00 0.81 -11.55
C PHE A 173 5.14 2.03 -11.93
N ALA A 174 4.17 1.88 -12.84
CA ALA A 174 3.30 2.99 -13.28
C ALA A 174 2.49 3.62 -12.13
N TYR A 175 2.25 2.86 -11.06
CA TYR A 175 1.37 3.27 -9.95
C TYR A 175 2.12 3.59 -8.65
N GLN A 176 3.38 4.03 -8.77
CA GLN A 176 4.13 4.50 -7.61
C GLN A 176 3.47 5.72 -6.95
N VAL A 177 3.38 5.68 -5.62
CA VAL A 177 2.86 6.80 -4.81
C VAL A 177 3.77 7.12 -3.63
N PRO A 178 3.89 8.40 -3.22
CA PRO A 178 4.54 8.77 -1.96
C PRO A 178 3.71 8.30 -0.75
N ASN A 179 4.27 8.41 0.45
CA ASN A 179 3.54 8.15 1.68
C ASN A 179 2.31 9.07 1.77
N LEU A 180 1.20 8.59 2.36
CA LEU A 180 -0.10 9.27 2.47
C LEU A 180 -0.76 9.57 1.12
N ALA A 181 -0.34 8.94 0.04
CA ALA A 181 -1.02 9.01 -1.26
C ALA A 181 -1.54 7.63 -1.69
N GLY A 182 -2.41 7.62 -2.68
CA GLY A 182 -2.99 6.39 -3.17
C GLY A 182 -3.91 6.60 -4.36
N TYR A 183 -4.82 5.67 -4.56
CA TYR A 183 -5.79 5.70 -5.65
C TYR A 183 -7.18 5.31 -5.16
N ALA A 184 -8.18 6.00 -5.69
CA ALA A 184 -9.58 5.61 -5.58
C ALA A 184 -10.10 5.18 -6.96
N PHE A 185 -10.93 4.16 -6.99
CA PHE A 185 -11.50 3.62 -8.23
C PHE A 185 -12.78 2.82 -7.98
N GLN A 186 -13.57 2.63 -9.02
CA GLN A 186 -14.73 1.76 -8.98
C GLN A 186 -14.33 0.35 -9.46
N TYR A 187 -14.64 -0.66 -8.67
CA TYR A 187 -14.38 -2.07 -8.97
C TYR A 187 -15.70 -2.83 -9.18
N GLU A 188 -15.81 -3.52 -10.33
CA GLU A 188 -17.02 -4.28 -10.70
C GLU A 188 -16.87 -5.80 -10.57
N GLY A 189 -15.68 -6.26 -10.17
CA GLY A 189 -15.31 -7.67 -10.18
C GLY A 189 -14.66 -8.11 -11.48
N ALA A 190 -14.15 -9.35 -11.52
CA ALA A 190 -13.47 -9.93 -12.68
C ALA A 190 -12.37 -9.04 -13.30
N GLY A 191 -11.67 -8.25 -12.46
CA GLY A 191 -10.60 -7.34 -12.89
C GLY A 191 -11.05 -6.04 -13.54
N LYS A 192 -12.34 -5.74 -13.60
CA LYS A 192 -12.85 -4.51 -14.23
C LYS A 192 -12.83 -3.36 -13.25
N ILE A 193 -12.08 -2.30 -13.61
CA ILE A 193 -12.04 -1.04 -12.87
C ILE A 193 -12.33 0.15 -13.76
N GLN A 194 -12.86 1.22 -13.16
CA GLN A 194 -13.22 2.48 -13.82
C GLN A 194 -12.94 3.65 -12.88
N ALA A 195 -12.95 4.86 -13.44
CA ALA A 195 -12.83 6.11 -12.70
C ALA A 195 -11.62 6.13 -11.74
N VAL A 196 -10.47 5.61 -12.21
CA VAL A 196 -9.23 5.61 -11.44
C VAL A 196 -8.77 7.05 -11.26
N ARG A 197 -8.60 7.48 -10.02
CA ARG A 197 -8.12 8.81 -9.67
C ARG A 197 -7.10 8.75 -8.55
N ARG A 198 -6.10 9.60 -8.62
CA ARG A 198 -5.07 9.71 -7.61
C ARG A 198 -5.57 10.54 -6.43
N ILE A 199 -5.28 10.09 -5.22
CA ILE A 199 -5.61 10.77 -3.96
C ILE A 199 -4.31 11.15 -3.28
N GLU A 200 -4.16 12.43 -2.96
CA GLU A 200 -2.98 13.00 -2.30
C GLU A 200 -3.41 14.04 -1.25
N PRO A 201 -2.54 14.33 -0.24
CA PRO A 201 -2.76 15.39 0.75
C PRO A 201 -3.00 16.76 0.16
#